data_69953019d8ee66a65b9787dd485fb5e7
#
_entry.id   69953019d8ee66a65b9787dd485fb5e7
#
_cell.length_a   1.000
_cell.length_b   1.000
_cell.length_c   1.000
_cell.angle_alpha   90.00
_cell.angle_beta   90.00
_cell.angle_gamma   90.00
#
_symmetry.space_group_name_H-M   'P 1'
#
loop_
_entity.id
_entity.type
_entity.pdbx_description
1 polymer ?
#
loop_
_entity_poly.entity_id
_entity_poly.type
_entity_poly.pdbx_seq_one_letter_code
_entity_poly.pdbx_strand_id
1 'polypeptide(L)'
;MRVQGLRVVRGKREVLRNISLTIPGGSITGLIGPSGCGKSTLMRSIVGVQIMQAGDVTVLGFPAGSSELRRRIGYGTQSQAIYSDLTVAENLRYFGAVLGAPSREVDEVIDGVGLTAERDQLVGQLSGGQLSRANLAVALLGEPELLILDEPTVGLDPLLREELWELFRRLRATRGITLLVSSHVMDEAERCERLILIRNGSILAQDTPAALCARTGTQSLEQAFLSLVKQKEADGPSR
;
A
#
# COMPACT_ATOMS: atom_id res chain seq x y z
N MET A 1 8.15 -3.80 -9.71
CA MET A 1 8.28 -2.36 -10.01
C MET A 1 9.64 -1.83 -9.58
N ARG A 2 10.07 -0.69 -10.14
CA ARG A 2 11.39 -0.09 -9.88
C ARG A 2 11.26 1.41 -9.69
N VAL A 3 11.92 1.94 -8.68
CA VAL A 3 12.07 3.38 -8.39
C VAL A 3 13.56 3.70 -8.40
N GLN A 4 13.98 4.76 -9.09
CA GLN A 4 15.40 5.14 -9.23
C GLN A 4 15.55 6.65 -9.01
N GLY A 5 16.34 7.03 -8.00
CA GLY A 5 16.71 8.41 -7.74
C GLY A 5 15.52 9.35 -7.46
N LEU A 6 14.38 8.82 -6.99
CA LEU A 6 13.16 9.59 -6.80
C LEU A 6 13.36 10.71 -5.78
N ARG A 7 13.06 11.92 -6.20
CA ARG A 7 13.08 13.12 -5.37
C ARG A 7 11.74 13.83 -5.43
N VAL A 8 11.17 14.14 -4.26
CA VAL A 8 9.89 14.86 -4.15
C VAL A 8 10.02 16.00 -3.15
N VAL A 9 9.62 17.20 -3.58
CA VAL A 9 9.57 18.41 -2.76
C VAL A 9 8.12 18.89 -2.66
N ARG A 10 7.64 19.20 -1.46
CA ARG A 10 6.32 19.79 -1.20
C ARG A 10 6.49 21.14 -0.51
N GLY A 11 6.16 22.21 -1.21
CA GLY A 11 6.49 23.55 -0.78
C GLY A 11 8.01 23.74 -0.68
N LYS A 12 8.51 24.05 0.53
CA LYS A 12 9.95 24.19 0.80
C LYS A 12 10.59 22.93 1.40
N ARG A 13 9.79 21.86 1.65
CA ARG A 13 10.26 20.65 2.33
C ARG A 13 10.55 19.55 1.33
N GLU A 14 11.76 19.01 1.34
CA GLU A 14 12.09 17.78 0.63
C GLU A 14 11.54 16.60 1.42
N VAL A 15 10.55 15.91 0.81
CA VAL A 15 9.81 14.81 1.45
C VAL A 15 10.42 13.47 1.12
N LEU A 16 10.89 13.29 -0.12
CA LEU A 16 11.63 12.08 -0.54
C LEU A 16 12.99 12.50 -1.08
N ARG A 17 14.04 11.80 -0.62
CA ARG A 17 15.43 12.14 -0.86
C ARG A 17 16.14 11.02 -1.56
N ASN A 18 16.24 11.10 -2.90
CA ASN A 18 16.98 10.15 -3.74
C ASN A 18 16.60 8.67 -3.44
N ILE A 19 15.28 8.38 -3.46
CA ILE A 19 14.77 7.04 -3.20
C ILE A 19 15.05 6.12 -4.38
N SER A 20 15.72 5.00 -4.10
CA SER A 20 15.88 3.90 -5.07
C SER A 20 15.49 2.59 -4.41
N LEU A 21 14.59 1.84 -5.05
CA LEU A 21 14.11 0.55 -4.55
C LEU A 21 13.54 -0.31 -5.68
N THR A 22 13.41 -1.61 -5.41
CA THR A 22 12.75 -2.55 -6.31
C THR A 22 11.78 -3.42 -5.53
N ILE A 23 10.54 -3.57 -6.02
CA ILE A 23 9.54 -4.47 -5.45
C ILE A 23 9.30 -5.60 -6.46
N PRO A 24 9.54 -6.87 -6.07
CA PRO A 24 9.29 -8.01 -6.95
C PRO A 24 7.78 -8.20 -7.17
N GLY A 25 7.42 -8.75 -8.33
CA GLY A 25 6.03 -9.13 -8.62
C GLY A 25 5.57 -10.31 -7.76
N GLY A 26 4.27 -10.39 -7.49
CA GLY A 26 3.65 -11.49 -6.76
C GLY A 26 4.07 -11.60 -5.29
N SER A 27 4.50 -10.50 -4.66
CA SER A 27 4.92 -10.47 -3.25
C SER A 27 4.08 -9.49 -2.42
N ILE A 28 4.02 -9.73 -1.11
CA ILE A 28 3.50 -8.76 -0.14
C ILE A 28 4.69 -8.00 0.43
N THR A 29 4.82 -6.72 0.09
CA THR A 29 5.89 -5.84 0.57
C THR A 29 5.33 -4.80 1.53
N GLY A 30 5.88 -4.73 2.75
CA GLY A 30 5.57 -3.72 3.75
C GLY A 30 6.42 -2.45 3.56
N LEU A 31 5.80 -1.29 3.51
CA LEU A 31 6.46 0.02 3.58
C LEU A 31 6.32 0.56 5.01
N ILE A 32 7.34 0.37 5.82
CA ILE A 32 7.29 0.59 7.26
C ILE A 32 8.09 1.84 7.65
N GLY A 33 7.49 2.65 8.51
CA GLY A 33 8.13 3.85 9.05
C GLY A 33 7.15 4.76 9.79
N PRO A 34 7.66 5.71 10.59
CA PRO A 34 6.84 6.62 11.38
C PRO A 34 5.91 7.48 10.52
N SER A 35 4.88 8.05 11.14
CA SER A 35 3.99 8.99 10.45
C SER A 35 4.76 10.21 9.92
N GLY A 36 4.42 10.66 8.72
CA GLY A 36 5.06 11.81 8.08
C GLY A 36 6.47 11.56 7.50
N CYS A 37 6.98 10.30 7.47
CA CYS A 37 8.29 9.97 6.90
C CYS A 37 8.31 9.90 5.37
N GLY A 38 7.16 10.00 4.68
CA GLY A 38 7.08 10.00 3.22
C GLY A 38 6.38 8.79 2.58
N LYS A 39 5.81 7.83 3.36
CA LYS A 39 5.15 6.61 2.84
C LYS A 39 4.09 6.93 1.77
N SER A 40 3.08 7.72 2.13
CA SER A 40 2.00 8.09 1.20
C SER A 40 2.50 8.87 -0.02
N THR A 41 3.56 9.69 0.15
CA THR A 41 4.18 10.41 -0.96
C THR A 41 4.86 9.45 -1.93
N LEU A 42 5.57 8.44 -1.43
CA LEU A 42 6.19 7.39 -2.24
C LEU A 42 5.10 6.57 -2.98
N MET A 43 4.05 6.15 -2.28
CA MET A 43 2.93 5.42 -2.90
C MET A 43 2.26 6.24 -4.00
N ARG A 44 1.98 7.51 -3.77
CA ARG A 44 1.41 8.42 -4.78
C ARG A 44 2.35 8.62 -5.98
N SER A 45 3.67 8.61 -5.76
CA SER A 45 4.65 8.64 -6.86
C SER A 45 4.59 7.37 -7.70
N ILE A 46 4.42 6.21 -7.06
CA ILE A 46 4.28 4.91 -7.74
C ILE A 46 2.97 4.85 -8.55
N VAL A 47 1.88 5.36 -8.01
CA VAL A 47 0.59 5.48 -8.73
C VAL A 47 0.68 6.49 -9.88
N GLY A 48 1.60 7.46 -9.80
CA GLY A 48 1.78 8.50 -10.82
C GLY A 48 0.94 9.76 -10.61
N VAL A 49 0.39 9.95 -9.39
CA VAL A 49 -0.42 11.14 -9.02
C VAL A 49 0.38 12.17 -8.21
N GLN A 50 1.69 11.96 -8.05
CA GLN A 50 2.61 12.87 -7.35
C GLN A 50 3.59 13.50 -8.35
N ILE A 51 3.72 14.84 -8.30
CA ILE A 51 4.77 15.53 -9.06
C ILE A 51 6.13 15.19 -8.46
N MET A 52 7.02 14.69 -9.30
CA MET A 52 8.41 14.34 -8.96
C MET A 52 9.35 15.43 -9.49
N GLN A 53 10.36 15.82 -8.72
CA GLN A 53 11.39 16.77 -9.13
C GLN A 53 12.55 16.09 -9.84
N ALA A 54 12.82 14.82 -9.53
CA ALA A 54 13.83 14.00 -10.19
C ALA A 54 13.55 12.52 -10.00
N GLY A 55 14.19 11.69 -10.78
CA GLY A 55 14.13 10.23 -10.72
C GLY A 55 13.04 9.64 -11.62
N ASP A 56 13.08 8.32 -11.73
CA ASP A 56 12.18 7.54 -12.57
C ASP A 56 11.45 6.49 -11.76
N VAL A 57 10.16 6.28 -12.07
CA VAL A 57 9.33 5.24 -11.49
C VAL A 57 8.74 4.39 -12.61
N THR A 58 9.10 3.10 -12.63
CA THR A 58 8.58 2.13 -13.59
C THR A 58 7.73 1.09 -12.87
N VAL A 59 6.49 0.91 -13.31
CA VAL A 59 5.51 -0.01 -12.74
C VAL A 59 5.01 -0.92 -13.84
N LEU A 60 5.08 -2.25 -13.64
CA LEU A 60 4.64 -3.26 -14.62
C LEU A 60 5.21 -3.03 -16.04
N GLY A 61 6.42 -2.46 -16.13
CA GLY A 61 7.10 -2.15 -17.41
C GLY A 61 6.77 -0.79 -18.01
N PHE A 62 5.89 0.01 -17.41
CA PHE A 62 5.45 1.33 -17.89
C PHE A 62 5.86 2.45 -16.93
N PRO A 63 6.07 3.69 -17.41
CA PRO A 63 6.26 4.85 -16.55
C PRO A 63 5.06 5.04 -15.61
N ALA A 64 5.30 5.43 -14.35
CA ALA A 64 4.22 5.74 -13.41
C ALA A 64 3.27 6.81 -13.97
N GLY A 65 1.96 6.62 -13.80
CA GLY A 65 0.93 7.53 -14.30
C GLY A 65 0.54 7.34 -15.77
N SER A 66 1.17 6.39 -16.49
CA SER A 66 0.78 6.10 -17.87
C SER A 66 -0.64 5.49 -17.94
N SER A 67 -1.30 5.68 -19.08
CA SER A 67 -2.68 5.21 -19.30
C SER A 67 -2.84 3.70 -19.16
N GLU A 68 -1.80 2.97 -19.53
CA GLU A 68 -1.71 1.50 -19.48
C GLU A 68 -1.82 0.95 -18.05
N LEU A 69 -1.52 1.78 -17.05
CA LEU A 69 -1.54 1.40 -15.64
C LEU A 69 -2.89 1.61 -14.95
N ARG A 70 -3.81 2.39 -15.53
CA ARG A 70 -5.05 2.83 -14.87
C ARG A 70 -5.92 1.70 -14.31
N ARG A 71 -6.00 0.57 -15.01
CA ARG A 71 -6.74 -0.62 -14.56
C ARG A 71 -5.86 -1.64 -13.85
N ARG A 72 -4.54 -1.55 -14.04
CA ARG A 72 -3.58 -2.52 -13.53
C ARG A 72 -3.05 -2.20 -12.14
N ILE A 73 -3.38 -0.99 -11.62
CA ILE A 73 -3.02 -0.56 -10.27
C ILE A 73 -4.28 -0.22 -9.49
N GLY A 74 -4.52 -0.93 -8.38
CA GLY A 74 -5.48 -0.55 -7.37
C GLY A 74 -4.81 0.30 -6.29
N TYR A 75 -5.45 1.38 -5.85
CA TYR A 75 -4.92 2.25 -4.81
C TYR A 75 -5.97 2.51 -3.73
N GLY A 76 -5.76 1.91 -2.56
CA GLY A 76 -6.52 2.19 -1.34
C GLY A 76 -5.83 3.30 -0.55
N THR A 77 -6.49 4.45 -0.43
CA THR A 77 -6.00 5.61 0.34
C THR A 77 -6.35 5.48 1.81
N GLN A 78 -5.58 6.15 2.68
CA GLN A 78 -5.85 6.22 4.12
C GLN A 78 -7.22 6.85 4.44
N SER A 79 -7.62 7.87 3.69
CA SER A 79 -8.97 8.44 3.77
C SER A 79 -9.92 7.65 2.88
N GLN A 80 -11.12 7.42 3.37
CA GLN A 80 -12.17 6.74 2.62
C GLN A 80 -12.46 7.49 1.32
N ALA A 81 -12.40 6.76 0.20
CA ALA A 81 -12.64 7.31 -1.14
C ALA A 81 -14.05 6.97 -1.66
N ILE A 82 -14.91 6.38 -0.80
CA ILE A 82 -16.26 5.93 -1.13
C ILE A 82 -17.34 6.85 -0.58
N TYR A 83 -18.46 6.93 -1.25
CA TYR A 83 -19.59 7.81 -0.91
C TYR A 83 -20.45 7.16 0.18
N SER A 84 -20.62 7.85 1.30
CA SER A 84 -21.35 7.37 2.48
C SER A 84 -22.87 7.26 2.27
N ASP A 85 -23.41 8.01 1.32
CA ASP A 85 -24.83 8.08 0.93
C ASP A 85 -25.22 7.10 -0.17
N LEU A 86 -24.27 6.34 -0.69
CA LEU A 86 -24.48 5.24 -1.62
C LEU A 86 -24.32 3.88 -0.91
N THR A 87 -24.98 2.85 -1.45
CA THR A 87 -24.77 1.47 -1.02
C THR A 87 -23.39 0.95 -1.43
N VAL A 88 -22.96 -0.18 -0.88
CA VAL A 88 -21.73 -0.85 -1.32
C VAL A 88 -21.77 -1.12 -2.81
N ALA A 89 -22.86 -1.72 -3.32
CA ALA A 89 -22.98 -2.05 -4.72
C ALA A 89 -23.03 -0.80 -5.63
N GLU A 90 -23.67 0.28 -5.22
CA GLU A 90 -23.72 1.53 -5.99
C GLU A 90 -22.33 2.19 -6.07
N ASN A 91 -21.58 2.21 -4.97
CA ASN A 91 -20.18 2.67 -4.98
C ASN A 91 -19.34 1.87 -5.97
N LEU A 92 -19.39 0.54 -5.90
CA LEU A 92 -18.60 -0.29 -6.79
C LEU A 92 -19.02 -0.16 -8.25
N ARG A 93 -20.32 -0.03 -8.55
CA ARG A 93 -20.80 0.25 -9.92
C ARG A 93 -20.29 1.59 -10.43
N TYR A 94 -20.31 2.63 -9.59
CA TYR A 94 -19.80 3.95 -9.95
C TYR A 94 -18.32 3.89 -10.31
N PHE A 95 -17.48 3.36 -9.45
CA PHE A 95 -16.05 3.24 -9.71
C PHE A 95 -15.74 2.24 -10.83
N GLY A 96 -16.51 1.15 -10.94
CA GLY A 96 -16.43 0.20 -12.05
C GLY A 96 -16.70 0.87 -13.40
N ALA A 97 -17.71 1.71 -13.49
CA ALA A 97 -18.01 2.47 -14.70
C ALA A 97 -16.88 3.44 -15.06
N VAL A 98 -16.27 4.12 -14.09
CA VAL A 98 -15.10 4.99 -14.30
C VAL A 98 -13.90 4.22 -14.84
N LEU A 99 -13.70 2.98 -14.37
CA LEU A 99 -12.60 2.11 -14.81
C LEU A 99 -12.95 1.32 -16.08
N GLY A 100 -14.22 1.31 -16.53
CA GLY A 100 -14.68 0.46 -17.62
C GLY A 100 -14.71 -1.03 -17.25
N ALA A 101 -14.87 -1.35 -15.96
CA ALA A 101 -15.02 -2.71 -15.47
C ALA A 101 -16.42 -3.26 -15.81
N PRO A 102 -16.54 -4.53 -16.19
CA PRO A 102 -17.85 -5.13 -16.47
C PRO A 102 -18.68 -5.28 -15.19
N SER A 103 -20.01 -5.19 -15.29
CA SER A 103 -20.90 -5.24 -14.12
C SER A 103 -20.78 -6.53 -13.29
N ARG A 104 -20.44 -7.66 -13.91
CA ARG A 104 -20.20 -8.94 -13.21
C ARG A 104 -19.05 -8.85 -12.21
N GLU A 105 -18.04 -8.03 -12.51
CA GLU A 105 -16.87 -7.86 -11.63
C GLU A 105 -17.24 -7.21 -10.30
N VAL A 106 -18.28 -6.36 -10.27
CA VAL A 106 -18.79 -5.75 -9.04
C VAL A 106 -19.24 -6.81 -8.04
N ASP A 107 -20.01 -7.79 -8.49
CA ASP A 107 -20.53 -8.85 -7.63
C ASP A 107 -19.39 -9.80 -7.18
N GLU A 108 -18.48 -10.15 -8.08
CA GLU A 108 -17.29 -10.96 -7.79
C GLU A 108 -16.38 -10.30 -6.76
N VAL A 109 -16.22 -8.98 -6.83
CA VAL A 109 -15.39 -8.22 -5.87
C VAL A 109 -16.08 -8.11 -4.52
N ILE A 110 -17.40 -7.83 -4.46
CA ILE A 110 -18.18 -7.78 -3.22
C ILE A 110 -18.07 -9.12 -2.47
N ASP A 111 -18.26 -10.23 -3.18
CA ASP A 111 -18.13 -11.58 -2.61
C ASP A 111 -16.70 -11.84 -2.16
N GLY A 112 -15.72 -11.49 -3.00
CA GLY A 112 -14.29 -11.68 -2.73
C GLY A 112 -13.77 -10.98 -1.46
N VAL A 113 -14.37 -9.86 -1.07
CA VAL A 113 -14.04 -9.15 0.18
C VAL A 113 -14.97 -9.51 1.34
N GLY A 114 -15.97 -10.41 1.13
CA GLY A 114 -16.90 -10.87 2.14
C GLY A 114 -17.92 -9.82 2.58
N LEU A 115 -18.48 -9.07 1.62
CA LEU A 115 -19.51 -8.05 1.85
C LEU A 115 -20.83 -8.36 1.14
N THR A 116 -21.09 -9.62 0.82
CA THR A 116 -22.30 -10.06 0.11
C THR A 116 -23.57 -9.71 0.89
N ALA A 117 -23.55 -9.86 2.22
CA ALA A 117 -24.67 -9.51 3.10
C ALA A 117 -24.93 -7.99 3.18
N GLU A 118 -23.88 -7.17 3.06
CA GLU A 118 -23.94 -5.71 3.14
C GLU A 118 -24.06 -5.03 1.78
N ARG A 119 -24.24 -5.80 0.70
CA ARG A 119 -24.25 -5.34 -0.69
C ARG A 119 -25.14 -4.11 -0.92
N ASP A 120 -26.35 -4.13 -0.37
CA ASP A 120 -27.36 -3.08 -0.53
C ASP A 120 -27.46 -2.16 0.70
N GLN A 121 -26.51 -2.26 1.65
CA GLN A 121 -26.41 -1.39 2.82
C GLN A 121 -25.67 -0.10 2.46
N LEU A 122 -26.14 1.05 3.00
CA LEU A 122 -25.46 2.33 2.86
C LEU A 122 -24.07 2.28 3.51
N VAL A 123 -23.08 2.79 2.80
CA VAL A 123 -21.68 2.80 3.29
C VAL A 123 -21.55 3.54 4.62
N GLY A 124 -22.32 4.61 4.85
CA GLY A 124 -22.34 5.34 6.11
C GLY A 124 -22.85 4.54 7.32
N GLN A 125 -23.44 3.36 7.12
CA GLN A 125 -23.95 2.46 8.16
C GLN A 125 -23.04 1.25 8.44
N LEU A 126 -21.94 1.12 7.68
CA LEU A 126 -21.00 0.02 7.83
C LEU A 126 -20.18 0.14 9.11
N SER A 127 -19.83 -1.00 9.70
CA SER A 127 -18.79 -1.05 10.74
C SER A 127 -17.43 -0.65 10.17
N GLY A 128 -16.45 -0.31 11.03
CA GLY A 128 -15.11 0.06 10.59
C GLY A 128 -14.43 -1.02 9.71
N GLY A 129 -14.60 -2.30 10.07
CA GLY A 129 -14.07 -3.42 9.28
C GLY A 129 -14.77 -3.59 7.93
N GLN A 130 -16.11 -3.50 7.89
CA GLN A 130 -16.89 -3.54 6.65
C GLN A 130 -16.51 -2.37 5.72
N LEU A 131 -16.32 -1.19 6.28
CA LEU A 131 -15.91 0.00 5.56
C LEU A 131 -14.50 -0.14 4.97
N SER A 132 -13.55 -0.71 5.72
CA SER A 132 -12.20 -1.02 5.20
C SER A 132 -12.25 -2.03 4.04
N ARG A 133 -13.11 -3.05 4.15
CA ARG A 133 -13.34 -4.02 3.06
C ARG A 133 -14.00 -3.38 1.85
N ALA A 134 -14.95 -2.45 2.03
CA ALA A 134 -15.58 -1.72 0.93
C ALA A 134 -14.58 -0.81 0.19
N ASN A 135 -13.68 -0.12 0.91
CA ASN A 135 -12.58 0.63 0.28
C ASN A 135 -11.62 -0.28 -0.48
N LEU A 136 -11.29 -1.45 0.08
CA LEU A 136 -10.46 -2.45 -0.60
C LEU A 136 -11.16 -2.98 -1.86
N ALA A 137 -12.47 -3.21 -1.81
CA ALA A 137 -13.27 -3.66 -2.95
C ALA A 137 -13.15 -2.68 -4.13
N VAL A 138 -13.24 -1.38 -3.89
CA VAL A 138 -13.02 -0.36 -4.94
C VAL A 138 -11.61 -0.45 -5.52
N ALA A 139 -10.59 -0.65 -4.69
CA ALA A 139 -9.21 -0.79 -5.15
C ALA A 139 -8.95 -2.10 -5.93
N LEU A 140 -9.82 -3.10 -5.81
CA LEU A 140 -9.75 -4.38 -6.53
C LEU A 140 -10.46 -4.37 -7.88
N LEU A 141 -11.26 -3.33 -8.18
CA LEU A 141 -11.91 -3.19 -9.48
C LEU A 141 -10.87 -3.01 -10.60
N GLY A 142 -11.13 -3.60 -11.75
CA GLY A 142 -10.23 -3.62 -12.90
C GLY A 142 -9.21 -4.76 -12.86
N GLU A 143 -9.33 -5.69 -11.91
CA GLU A 143 -8.40 -6.84 -11.73
C GLU A 143 -6.93 -6.40 -11.66
N PRO A 144 -6.55 -5.54 -10.70
CA PRO A 144 -5.21 -4.98 -10.64
C PRO A 144 -4.13 -6.05 -10.43
N GLU A 145 -2.99 -5.88 -11.10
CA GLU A 145 -1.77 -6.68 -10.89
C GLU A 145 -0.93 -6.16 -9.72
N LEU A 146 -1.11 -4.88 -9.38
CA LEU A 146 -0.48 -4.20 -8.25
C LEU A 146 -1.54 -3.53 -7.39
N LEU A 147 -1.58 -3.88 -6.10
CA LEU A 147 -2.44 -3.26 -5.11
C LEU A 147 -1.59 -2.46 -4.11
N ILE A 148 -1.84 -1.17 -4.01
CA ILE A 148 -1.15 -0.25 -3.10
C ILE A 148 -2.14 0.18 -2.04
N LEU A 149 -1.83 -0.07 -0.76
CA LEU A 149 -2.71 0.19 0.37
C LEU A 149 -2.03 1.07 1.41
N ASP A 150 -2.54 2.27 1.61
CA ASP A 150 -1.97 3.24 2.54
C ASP A 150 -2.65 3.12 3.92
N GLU A 151 -1.96 2.46 4.86
CA GLU A 151 -2.41 2.21 6.24
C GLU A 151 -3.81 1.53 6.34
N PRO A 152 -4.04 0.40 5.63
CA PRO A 152 -5.38 -0.18 5.47
C PRO A 152 -5.98 -0.78 6.75
N THR A 153 -5.16 -1.00 7.77
CA THR A 153 -5.52 -1.66 9.03
C THR A 153 -5.72 -0.68 10.19
N VAL A 154 -5.49 0.62 9.95
CA VAL A 154 -5.64 1.65 10.98
C VAL A 154 -7.08 1.73 11.47
N GLY A 155 -7.24 1.69 12.80
CA GLY A 155 -8.56 1.75 13.45
C GLY A 155 -9.33 0.42 13.49
N LEU A 156 -8.75 -0.67 12.97
CA LEU A 156 -9.32 -2.00 13.09
C LEU A 156 -8.92 -2.67 14.41
N ASP A 157 -9.85 -3.39 15.01
CA ASP A 157 -9.55 -4.29 16.11
C ASP A 157 -8.66 -5.48 15.66
N PRO A 158 -8.06 -6.24 16.59
CA PRO A 158 -7.15 -7.32 16.24
C PRO A 158 -7.74 -8.41 15.35
N LEU A 159 -9.02 -8.76 15.53
CA LEU A 159 -9.69 -9.81 14.74
C LEU A 159 -9.89 -9.36 13.29
N LEU A 160 -10.44 -8.15 13.10
CA LEU A 160 -10.67 -7.58 11.77
C LEU A 160 -9.34 -7.36 11.01
N ARG A 161 -8.28 -7.01 11.74
CA ARG A 161 -6.94 -6.90 11.16
C ARG A 161 -6.43 -8.23 10.65
N GLU A 162 -6.60 -9.32 11.44
CA GLU A 162 -6.20 -10.67 11.01
C GLU A 162 -6.96 -11.10 9.75
N GLU A 163 -8.27 -10.92 9.72
CA GLU A 163 -9.12 -11.24 8.56
C GLU A 163 -8.69 -10.47 7.30
N LEU A 164 -8.29 -9.20 7.44
CA LEU A 164 -7.81 -8.40 6.32
C LEU A 164 -6.44 -8.91 5.80
N TRP A 165 -5.53 -9.30 6.70
CA TRP A 165 -4.26 -9.91 6.32
C TRP A 165 -4.43 -11.29 5.67
N GLU A 166 -5.40 -12.08 6.10
CA GLU A 166 -5.76 -13.34 5.42
C GLU A 166 -6.29 -13.08 4.01
N LEU A 167 -7.10 -12.04 3.83
CA LEU A 167 -7.57 -11.63 2.52
C LEU A 167 -6.39 -11.23 1.61
N PHE A 168 -5.40 -10.48 2.12
CA PHE A 168 -4.20 -10.12 1.34
C PHE A 168 -3.41 -11.36 0.92
N ARG A 169 -3.18 -12.31 1.83
CA ARG A 169 -2.51 -13.58 1.52
C ARG A 169 -3.27 -14.39 0.47
N ARG A 170 -4.60 -14.47 0.59
CA ARG A 170 -5.46 -15.14 -0.39
C ARG A 170 -5.37 -14.48 -1.76
N LEU A 171 -5.50 -13.16 -1.86
CA LEU A 171 -5.39 -12.42 -3.12
C LEU A 171 -4.03 -12.67 -3.80
N ARG A 172 -2.95 -12.61 -3.03
CA ARG A 172 -1.61 -12.93 -3.52
C ARG A 172 -1.51 -14.38 -4.02
N ALA A 173 -2.01 -15.34 -3.24
CA ALA A 173 -1.89 -16.77 -3.56
C ALA A 173 -2.74 -17.17 -4.77
N THR A 174 -3.97 -16.65 -4.90
CA THR A 174 -4.92 -17.07 -5.93
C THR A 174 -4.83 -16.28 -7.22
N ARG A 175 -4.49 -14.99 -7.14
CA ARG A 175 -4.44 -14.07 -8.30
C ARG A 175 -3.02 -13.61 -8.66
N GLY A 176 -2.00 -13.94 -7.86
CA GLY A 176 -0.62 -13.49 -8.09
C GLY A 176 -0.42 -11.99 -7.95
N ILE A 177 -1.34 -11.27 -7.30
CA ILE A 177 -1.30 -9.82 -7.13
C ILE A 177 -0.05 -9.43 -6.32
N THR A 178 0.63 -8.38 -6.74
CA THR A 178 1.67 -7.71 -5.95
C THR A 178 1.01 -6.75 -4.98
N LEU A 179 1.33 -6.82 -3.69
CA LEU A 179 0.82 -5.89 -2.68
C LEU A 179 1.95 -5.01 -2.12
N LEU A 180 1.70 -3.71 -2.06
CA LEU A 180 2.50 -2.75 -1.30
C LEU A 180 1.62 -2.16 -0.21
N VAL A 181 1.91 -2.51 1.04
CA VAL A 181 1.10 -2.11 2.21
C VAL A 181 1.92 -1.19 3.10
N SER A 182 1.46 0.04 3.35
CA SER A 182 2.13 0.89 4.34
C SER A 182 1.61 0.63 5.75
N SER A 183 2.51 0.70 6.72
CA SER A 183 2.16 0.66 8.14
C SER A 183 3.17 1.45 8.97
N HIS A 184 2.76 1.85 10.16
CA HIS A 184 3.62 2.35 11.21
C HIS A 184 3.71 1.36 12.40
N VAL A 185 3.04 0.20 12.29
CA VAL A 185 2.99 -0.86 13.32
C VAL A 185 3.98 -1.96 12.96
N MET A 186 4.92 -2.26 13.86
CA MET A 186 5.97 -3.25 13.59
C MET A 186 5.45 -4.69 13.53
N ASP A 187 4.39 -5.03 14.27
CA ASP A 187 3.77 -6.36 14.22
C ASP A 187 3.24 -6.71 12.82
N GLU A 188 2.83 -5.71 12.04
CA GLU A 188 2.39 -5.90 10.67
C GLU A 188 3.55 -6.15 9.71
N ALA A 189 4.74 -5.67 10.04
CA ALA A 189 5.93 -5.92 9.24
C ALA A 189 6.29 -7.41 9.19
N GLU A 190 6.04 -8.17 10.27
CA GLU A 190 6.30 -9.61 10.33
C GLU A 190 5.39 -10.43 9.41
N ARG A 191 4.25 -9.85 9.00
CA ARG A 191 3.29 -10.47 8.06
C ARG A 191 3.67 -10.32 6.60
N CYS A 192 4.64 -9.45 6.31
CA CYS A 192 5.12 -9.16 4.97
C CYS A 192 6.27 -10.10 4.57
N GLU A 193 6.32 -10.46 3.29
CA GLU A 193 7.44 -11.26 2.74
C GLU A 193 8.70 -10.43 2.59
N ARG A 194 8.54 -9.14 2.33
CA ARG A 194 9.62 -8.17 2.19
C ARG A 194 9.26 -6.86 2.87
N LEU A 195 10.28 -6.12 3.27
CA LEU A 195 10.13 -4.84 3.94
C LEU A 195 10.96 -3.76 3.23
N ILE A 196 10.39 -2.57 3.21
CA ILE A 196 11.08 -1.32 2.91
C ILE A 196 10.95 -0.45 4.16
N LEU A 197 12.07 -0.22 4.84
CA LEU A 197 12.11 0.63 6.02
C LEU A 197 12.45 2.06 5.58
N ILE A 198 11.56 3.02 5.90
CA ILE A 198 11.72 4.43 5.51
C ILE A 198 11.70 5.34 6.73
N ARG A 199 12.62 6.33 6.76
CA ARG A 199 12.65 7.40 7.77
C ARG A 199 13.15 8.70 7.14
N ASN A 200 12.53 9.83 7.50
CA ASN A 200 12.94 11.16 7.05
C ASN A 200 13.13 11.29 5.53
N GLY A 201 12.25 10.63 4.76
CA GLY A 201 12.30 10.68 3.30
C GLY A 201 13.43 9.85 2.66
N SER A 202 14.08 8.98 3.40
CA SER A 202 15.17 8.12 2.91
C SER A 202 14.92 6.65 3.27
N ILE A 203 15.33 5.73 2.40
CA ILE A 203 15.31 4.29 2.71
C ILE A 203 16.42 3.99 3.72
N LEU A 204 16.06 3.31 4.80
CA LEU A 204 17.00 2.77 5.77
C LEU A 204 17.51 1.40 5.33
N ALA A 205 16.57 0.55 4.90
CA ALA A 205 16.87 -0.81 4.48
C ALA A 205 15.74 -1.37 3.62
N GLN A 206 16.07 -2.37 2.81
CA GLN A 206 15.12 -3.17 2.06
C GLN A 206 15.60 -4.62 2.08
N ASP A 207 14.79 -5.51 2.67
CA ASP A 207 15.07 -6.96 2.72
C ASP A 207 13.86 -7.75 3.24
N THR A 208 14.03 -9.06 3.45
CA THR A 208 13.07 -9.88 4.21
C THR A 208 13.16 -9.56 5.71
N PRO A 209 12.07 -9.78 6.50
CA PRO A 209 12.11 -9.62 7.95
C PRO A 209 13.30 -10.34 8.62
N ALA A 210 13.49 -11.61 8.26
CA ALA A 210 14.58 -12.42 8.83
C ALA A 210 15.99 -11.88 8.47
N ALA A 211 16.20 -11.43 7.24
CA ALA A 211 17.47 -10.87 6.80
C ALA A 211 17.78 -9.53 7.51
N LEU A 212 16.77 -8.71 7.79
CA LEU A 212 16.95 -7.47 8.55
C LEU A 212 17.38 -7.74 9.99
N CYS A 213 16.73 -8.70 10.67
CA CYS A 213 17.13 -9.13 12.02
C CYS A 213 18.55 -9.72 12.03
N ALA A 214 18.87 -10.61 11.09
CA ALA A 214 20.20 -11.21 10.98
C ALA A 214 21.30 -10.16 10.76
N ARG A 215 21.07 -9.20 9.86
CA ARG A 215 22.02 -8.12 9.55
C ARG A 215 22.30 -7.20 10.72
N THR A 216 21.32 -6.98 11.58
CA THR A 216 21.45 -6.10 12.75
C THR A 216 21.82 -6.85 14.03
N GLY A 217 21.86 -8.19 14.01
CA GLY A 217 22.10 -9.03 15.17
C GLY A 217 20.99 -8.93 16.23
N THR A 218 19.75 -8.65 15.82
CA THR A 218 18.63 -8.44 16.73
C THR A 218 17.60 -9.57 16.64
N GLN A 219 16.78 -9.72 17.69
CA GLN A 219 15.76 -10.76 17.76
C GLN A 219 14.37 -10.29 17.27
N SER A 220 14.17 -8.98 17.11
CA SER A 220 12.89 -8.42 16.63
C SER A 220 13.11 -7.34 15.58
N LEU A 221 12.09 -7.16 14.70
CA LEU A 221 12.09 -6.10 13.69
C LEU A 221 12.12 -4.69 14.30
N GLU A 222 11.52 -4.50 15.47
CA GLU A 222 11.58 -3.22 16.18
C GLU A 222 13.00 -2.86 16.58
N GLN A 223 13.73 -3.82 17.16
CA GLN A 223 15.14 -3.64 17.49
C GLN A 223 16.01 -3.44 16.23
N ALA A 224 15.71 -4.18 15.15
CA ALA A 224 16.40 -4.03 13.88
C ALA A 224 16.20 -2.61 13.31
N PHE A 225 14.98 -2.09 13.33
CA PHE A 225 14.68 -0.74 12.91
C PHE A 225 15.44 0.31 13.73
N LEU A 226 15.44 0.19 15.07
CA LEU A 226 16.16 1.10 15.96
C LEU A 226 17.67 1.06 15.73
N SER A 227 18.23 -0.13 15.51
CA SER A 227 19.65 -0.31 15.18
C SER A 227 20.03 0.40 13.88
N LEU A 228 19.25 0.19 12.81
CA LEU A 228 19.46 0.82 11.51
C LEU A 228 19.33 2.36 11.57
N VAL A 229 18.43 2.85 12.40
CA VAL A 229 18.29 4.29 12.63
C VAL A 229 19.55 4.87 13.26
N LYS A 230 20.05 4.23 14.34
CA LYS A 230 21.26 4.68 15.03
C LYS A 230 22.49 4.62 14.12
N GLN A 231 22.64 3.57 13.31
CA GLN A 231 23.73 3.46 12.35
C GLN A 231 23.69 4.62 11.34
N LYS A 232 22.51 4.91 10.77
CA LYS A 232 22.39 6.00 9.79
C LYS A 232 22.61 7.40 10.40
N GLU A 233 22.28 7.58 11.67
CA GLU A 233 22.57 8.82 12.42
C GLU A 233 24.07 8.97 12.74
N ALA A 234 24.78 7.84 13.00
CA ALA A 234 26.21 7.82 13.23
C ALA A 234 27.03 8.08 11.95
N ASP A 235 26.53 7.59 10.79
CA ASP A 235 27.18 7.82 9.48
C ASP A 235 27.02 9.29 8.98
N GLY A 236 26.33 10.14 9.74
CA GLY A 236 26.12 11.56 9.48
C GLY A 236 25.10 11.85 8.36
N PRO A 237 24.61 13.09 8.24
CA PRO A 237 23.79 13.48 7.11
C PRO A 237 24.67 13.49 5.87
N SER A 238 24.34 12.69 4.88
CA SER A 238 24.89 12.87 3.52
C SER A 238 24.68 14.34 3.13
N ARG A 239 25.78 15.11 3.11
CA ARG A 239 25.82 16.52 2.67
C ARG A 239 25.46 16.65 1.20
#